data_ba1001486ca832ff1e9ea1a1ce02651e
#
_entry.id   ba1001486ca832ff1e9ea1a1ce02651e
#
_cell.length_a   1.000
_cell.length_b   1.000
_cell.length_c   1.000
_cell.angle_alpha   90.00
_cell.angle_beta   90.00
_cell.angle_gamma   90.00
#
_symmetry.space_group_name_H-M   'P 1'
#
loop_
_entity.id
_entity.type
_entity.pdbx_description
1 polymer ?
#
loop_
_entity_poly.entity_id
_entity_poly.type
_entity_poly.pdbx_seq_one_letter_code
_entity_poly.pdbx_strand_id
1 'polypeptide(L)'
;MCYGTDGETPVSDAELTSHLEDEMVYIRYVVVPLYNTSTFAFADDDQSVQMLELAQTAAESCNAATPDGASAQTSAFSAAVAAALPDIYAVLDSEPSSDASSLSTALLGSDNIDATFSEEGTADAVRALKPGEAAAVQYSSYALMMLVRLDPLDADTLDSLRAQALSDMKSGELQDSIQSYGAQLPHALDSAAMKKMPASKIKNEK
;
A
#
# COMPACT_ATOMS: atom_id res chain seq x y z
N MET A 1 11.70 12.66 -19.37
CA MET A 1 10.51 11.86 -19.00
C MET A 1 9.45 12.09 -20.06
N CYS A 2 8.91 11.05 -20.70
CA CYS A 2 7.93 11.20 -21.81
C CYS A 2 6.59 11.80 -21.34
N TYR A 3 6.17 11.52 -20.11
CA TYR A 3 4.83 11.83 -19.57
C TYR A 3 4.81 12.98 -18.54
N GLY A 4 5.95 13.57 -18.22
CA GLY A 4 5.99 14.77 -17.37
C GLY A 4 5.47 16.01 -18.09
N THR A 5 5.30 17.13 -17.39
CA THR A 5 4.78 18.41 -17.90
C THR A 5 5.50 18.90 -19.17
N ASP A 6 6.80 18.60 -19.30
CA ASP A 6 7.63 18.96 -20.46
C ASP A 6 7.93 17.75 -21.38
N GLY A 7 7.18 16.67 -21.26
CA GLY A 7 7.35 15.45 -22.05
C GLY A 7 6.71 15.54 -23.43
N GLU A 8 6.98 14.53 -24.29
CA GLU A 8 6.39 14.43 -25.64
C GLU A 8 4.89 14.13 -25.59
N THR A 9 4.43 13.43 -24.55
CA THR A 9 3.03 13.07 -24.30
C THR A 9 2.67 13.38 -22.84
N PRO A 10 2.55 14.67 -22.48
CA PRO A 10 2.31 15.05 -21.09
C PRO A 10 0.92 14.58 -20.63
N VAL A 11 0.85 14.06 -19.40
CA VAL A 11 -0.41 13.82 -18.71
C VAL A 11 -0.86 15.15 -18.11
N SER A 12 -2.09 15.54 -18.39
CA SER A 12 -2.66 16.78 -17.84
C SER A 12 -2.96 16.65 -16.35
N ASP A 13 -3.00 17.79 -15.64
CA ASP A 13 -3.37 17.80 -14.23
C ASP A 13 -4.80 17.26 -14.00
N ALA A 14 -5.72 17.49 -14.93
CA ALA A 14 -7.08 16.97 -14.85
C ALA A 14 -7.13 15.44 -14.95
N GLU A 15 -6.36 14.84 -15.87
CA GLU A 15 -6.26 13.37 -16.00
C GLU A 15 -5.63 12.76 -14.76
N LEU A 16 -4.58 13.40 -14.23
CA LEU A 16 -3.92 12.94 -13.01
C LEU A 16 -4.86 12.98 -11.81
N THR A 17 -5.61 14.08 -11.65
CA THR A 17 -6.60 14.25 -10.58
C THR A 17 -7.68 13.18 -10.66
N SER A 18 -8.28 12.97 -11.85
CA SER A 18 -9.29 11.94 -12.04
C SER A 18 -8.75 10.55 -11.71
N HIS A 19 -7.54 10.22 -12.14
CA HIS A 19 -6.92 8.93 -11.84
C HIS A 19 -6.69 8.73 -10.33
N LEU A 20 -6.22 9.76 -9.63
CA LEU A 20 -6.03 9.72 -8.17
C LEU A 20 -7.36 9.52 -7.41
N GLU A 21 -8.44 10.16 -7.87
CA GLU A 21 -9.76 10.06 -7.24
C GLU A 21 -10.46 8.73 -7.53
N ASP A 22 -10.44 8.29 -8.79
CA ASP A 22 -11.27 7.21 -9.29
C ASP A 22 -10.58 5.84 -9.21
N GLU A 23 -9.26 5.79 -9.41
CA GLU A 23 -8.51 4.54 -9.60
C GLU A 23 -7.54 4.24 -8.45
N MET A 24 -7.29 5.20 -7.55
CA MET A 24 -6.31 5.03 -6.48
C MET A 24 -6.91 5.22 -5.09
N VAL A 25 -6.31 4.54 -4.13
CA VAL A 25 -6.65 4.70 -2.70
C VAL A 25 -5.40 5.10 -1.94
N TYR A 26 -5.44 6.28 -1.32
CA TYR A 26 -4.37 6.79 -0.47
C TYR A 26 -4.71 6.50 0.98
N ILE A 27 -3.87 5.71 1.65
CA ILE A 27 -4.11 5.28 3.04
C ILE A 27 -2.92 5.61 3.94
N ARG A 28 -3.25 5.85 5.22
CA ARG A 28 -2.31 5.76 6.32
C ARG A 28 -2.67 4.57 7.19
N TYR A 29 -1.70 3.77 7.58
CA TYR A 29 -1.98 2.48 8.21
C TYR A 29 -0.92 2.04 9.21
N VAL A 30 -1.30 1.10 10.05
CA VAL A 30 -0.41 0.28 10.87
C VAL A 30 -0.81 -1.19 10.74
N VAL A 31 0.17 -2.07 10.69
CA VAL A 31 -0.02 -3.52 10.68
C VAL A 31 0.20 -4.05 12.10
N VAL A 32 -0.76 -4.83 12.61
CA VAL A 32 -0.72 -5.45 13.92
C VAL A 32 -0.62 -6.96 13.71
N PRO A 33 0.46 -7.62 14.16
CA PRO A 33 0.62 -9.05 14.00
C PRO A 33 -0.38 -9.84 14.86
N LEU A 34 -0.93 -10.91 14.31
CA LEU A 34 -1.78 -11.89 15.00
C LEU A 34 -0.92 -12.99 15.64
N TYR A 35 0.17 -12.62 16.25
CA TYR A 35 1.03 -13.51 17.02
C TYR A 35 1.76 -12.74 18.11
N ASN A 36 2.07 -13.44 19.20
CA ASN A 36 2.90 -12.89 20.26
C ASN A 36 4.35 -12.70 19.77
N THR A 37 4.85 -11.49 19.79
CA THR A 37 6.14 -11.11 19.19
C THR A 37 7.36 -11.68 19.94
N SER A 38 7.17 -12.12 21.19
CA SER A 38 8.24 -12.70 22.01
C SER A 38 8.30 -14.22 21.90
N THR A 39 7.13 -14.90 21.85
CA THR A 39 7.03 -16.36 21.82
C THR A 39 6.77 -16.91 20.44
N PHE A 40 6.38 -16.07 19.47
CA PHE A 40 5.92 -16.44 18.12
C PHE A 40 4.70 -17.39 18.11
N ALA A 41 3.96 -17.44 19.21
CA ALA A 41 2.71 -18.15 19.29
C ALA A 41 1.63 -17.36 18.53
N PHE A 42 0.94 -18.01 17.59
CA PHE A 42 -0.14 -17.38 16.84
C PHE A 42 -1.40 -17.24 17.69
N ALA A 43 -2.17 -16.18 17.41
CA ALA A 43 -3.51 -16.03 17.92
C ALA A 43 -4.37 -17.23 17.47
N ASP A 44 -5.22 -17.70 18.37
CA ASP A 44 -6.31 -18.60 17.97
C ASP A 44 -7.46 -17.78 17.35
N ASP A 45 -8.51 -18.49 16.88
CA ASP A 45 -9.63 -17.85 16.20
C ASP A 45 -10.37 -16.83 17.10
N ASP A 46 -10.58 -17.17 18.38
CA ASP A 46 -11.27 -16.31 19.35
C ASP A 46 -10.42 -15.04 19.64
N GLN A 47 -9.12 -15.22 19.83
CA GLN A 47 -8.18 -14.12 20.05
C GLN A 47 -8.10 -13.20 18.81
N SER A 48 -8.07 -13.77 17.61
CA SER A 48 -8.03 -13.02 16.34
C SER A 48 -9.28 -12.16 16.17
N VAL A 49 -10.46 -12.72 16.48
CA VAL A 49 -11.74 -12.00 16.45
C VAL A 49 -11.73 -10.87 17.49
N GLN A 50 -11.30 -11.15 18.72
CA GLN A 50 -11.24 -10.14 19.78
C GLN A 50 -10.29 -8.99 19.43
N MET A 51 -9.12 -9.28 18.87
CA MET A 51 -8.17 -8.25 18.42
C MET A 51 -8.78 -7.39 17.30
N LEU A 52 -9.50 -8.01 16.35
CA LEU A 52 -10.17 -7.29 15.28
C LEU A 52 -11.29 -6.39 15.82
N GLU A 53 -12.12 -6.86 16.76
CA GLU A 53 -13.18 -6.07 17.39
C GLU A 53 -12.63 -4.84 18.12
N LEU A 54 -11.51 -4.98 18.85
CA LEU A 54 -10.84 -3.86 19.52
C LEU A 54 -10.32 -2.84 18.48
N ALA A 55 -9.72 -3.31 17.40
CA ALA A 55 -9.23 -2.46 16.33
C ALA A 55 -10.38 -1.74 15.59
N GLN A 56 -11.51 -2.41 15.35
CA GLN A 56 -12.71 -1.81 14.76
C GLN A 56 -13.32 -0.75 15.68
N THR A 57 -13.40 -1.02 16.98
CA THR A 57 -13.87 -0.03 17.96
C THR A 57 -13.03 1.24 17.96
N ALA A 58 -11.70 1.11 17.80
CA ALA A 58 -10.80 2.25 17.68
C ALA A 58 -11.04 3.04 16.36
N ALA A 59 -11.26 2.35 15.24
CA ALA A 59 -11.60 2.98 13.98
C ALA A 59 -12.95 3.73 14.06
N GLU A 60 -13.97 3.14 14.66
CA GLU A 60 -15.26 3.79 14.91
C GLU A 60 -15.13 5.04 15.79
N SER A 61 -14.29 4.98 16.82
CA SER A 61 -14.00 6.13 17.67
C SER A 61 -13.30 7.26 16.90
N CYS A 62 -12.41 6.92 15.97
CA CYS A 62 -11.78 7.87 15.06
C CYS A 62 -12.83 8.53 14.15
N ASN A 63 -13.73 7.74 13.56
CA ASN A 63 -14.78 8.21 12.66
C ASN A 63 -15.79 9.11 13.40
N ALA A 64 -16.11 8.82 14.66
CA ALA A 64 -17.01 9.63 15.47
C ALA A 64 -16.43 11.02 15.82
N ALA A 65 -15.12 11.17 15.84
CA ALA A 65 -14.46 12.44 16.10
C ALA A 65 -14.60 13.46 14.96
N THR A 66 -14.93 13.01 13.73
CA THR A 66 -15.16 13.83 12.53
C THR A 66 -14.21 15.03 12.38
N PRO A 67 -12.89 14.82 12.39
CA PRO A 67 -11.95 15.93 12.29
C PRO A 67 -11.96 16.52 10.88
N ASP A 68 -11.95 17.86 10.78
CA ASP A 68 -11.87 18.55 9.51
C ASP A 68 -10.43 18.62 8.98
N GLY A 69 -10.25 18.15 7.73
CA GLY A 69 -8.99 18.19 6.99
C GLY A 69 -8.02 17.04 7.28
N ALA A 70 -7.17 16.74 6.31
CA ALA A 70 -6.28 15.57 6.31
C ALA A 70 -5.33 15.51 7.51
N SER A 71 -4.78 16.64 7.93
CA SER A 71 -3.87 16.69 9.08
C SER A 71 -4.58 16.36 10.40
N ALA A 72 -5.80 16.87 10.59
CA ALA A 72 -6.61 16.57 11.78
C ALA A 72 -7.06 15.10 11.78
N GLN A 73 -7.47 14.56 10.63
CA GLN A 73 -7.82 13.14 10.45
C GLN A 73 -6.65 12.23 10.76
N THR A 74 -5.46 12.55 10.24
CA THR A 74 -4.22 11.82 10.53
C THR A 74 -3.88 11.84 12.02
N SER A 75 -4.07 12.98 12.69
CA SER A 75 -3.81 13.12 14.11
C SER A 75 -4.81 12.33 14.95
N ALA A 76 -6.10 12.38 14.61
CA ALA A 76 -7.15 11.61 15.27
C ALA A 76 -6.92 10.10 15.12
N PHE A 77 -6.58 9.65 13.93
CA PHE A 77 -6.23 8.25 13.66
C PHE A 77 -5.01 7.82 14.49
N SER A 78 -3.95 8.61 14.50
CA SER A 78 -2.75 8.32 15.29
C SER A 78 -3.05 8.21 16.78
N ALA A 79 -3.91 9.07 17.32
CA ALA A 79 -4.34 9.00 18.71
C ALA A 79 -5.20 7.76 19.01
N ALA A 80 -6.12 7.39 18.10
CA ALA A 80 -6.95 6.20 18.25
C ALA A 80 -6.10 4.92 18.22
N VAL A 81 -5.13 4.84 17.31
CA VAL A 81 -4.16 3.73 17.23
C VAL A 81 -3.35 3.64 18.53
N ALA A 82 -2.77 4.75 18.99
CA ALA A 82 -1.97 4.76 20.22
C ALA A 82 -2.76 4.30 21.44
N ALA A 83 -4.04 4.64 21.52
CA ALA A 83 -4.92 4.23 22.61
C ALA A 83 -5.29 2.74 22.54
N ALA A 84 -5.49 2.19 21.35
CA ALA A 84 -6.00 0.83 21.17
C ALA A 84 -4.89 -0.24 21.18
N LEU A 85 -3.70 0.06 20.70
CA LEU A 85 -2.63 -0.93 20.58
C LEU A 85 -2.31 -1.69 21.86
N PRO A 86 -2.21 -1.05 23.05
CA PRO A 86 -1.95 -1.79 24.30
C PRO A 86 -3.00 -2.87 24.57
N ASP A 87 -4.28 -2.57 24.40
CA ASP A 87 -5.37 -3.50 24.65
C ASP A 87 -5.40 -4.63 23.60
N ILE A 88 -5.10 -4.31 22.34
CA ILE A 88 -5.03 -5.29 21.26
C ILE A 88 -3.89 -6.29 21.52
N TYR A 89 -2.71 -5.81 21.89
CA TYR A 89 -1.58 -6.69 22.17
C TYR A 89 -1.75 -7.49 23.49
N ALA A 90 -2.48 -6.95 24.47
CA ALA A 90 -2.78 -7.63 25.72
C ALA A 90 -3.59 -8.91 25.52
N VAL A 91 -4.38 -9.04 24.44
CA VAL A 91 -5.10 -10.28 24.07
C VAL A 91 -4.14 -11.48 23.94
N LEU A 92 -2.90 -11.21 23.52
CA LEU A 92 -1.86 -12.23 23.33
C LEU A 92 -0.80 -12.23 24.46
N ASP A 93 -1.05 -11.54 25.58
CA ASP A 93 -0.04 -11.32 26.63
C ASP A 93 1.29 -10.80 26.04
N SER A 94 1.22 -9.88 25.07
CA SER A 94 2.36 -9.34 24.34
C SER A 94 2.51 -7.85 24.57
N GLU A 95 3.76 -7.35 24.52
CA GLU A 95 4.02 -5.92 24.45
C GLU A 95 3.82 -5.41 23.01
N PRO A 96 3.36 -4.17 22.83
CA PRO A 96 3.22 -3.57 21.52
C PRO A 96 4.53 -3.56 20.74
N SER A 97 4.55 -4.18 19.56
CA SER A 97 5.66 -4.11 18.61
C SER A 97 5.50 -2.98 17.58
N SER A 98 4.32 -2.36 17.56
CA SER A 98 3.98 -1.19 16.76
C SER A 98 3.50 -0.08 17.69
N ASP A 99 3.68 1.16 17.29
CA ASP A 99 3.18 2.35 17.99
C ASP A 99 2.69 3.39 16.97
N ALA A 100 2.21 4.52 17.44
CA ALA A 100 1.75 5.60 16.56
C ALA A 100 2.86 6.19 15.68
N SER A 101 4.14 5.93 15.96
CA SER A 101 5.27 6.32 15.12
C SER A 101 5.53 5.32 13.97
N SER A 102 4.98 4.11 14.08
CA SER A 102 5.07 3.05 13.06
C SER A 102 4.06 3.23 11.92
N LEU A 103 3.25 4.30 11.93
CA LEU A 103 2.27 4.57 10.88
C LEU A 103 2.96 4.85 9.55
N SER A 104 2.58 4.09 8.55
CA SER A 104 3.05 4.21 7.17
C SER A 104 1.97 4.78 6.27
N THR A 105 2.35 5.29 5.10
CA THR A 105 1.41 5.71 4.06
C THR A 105 1.65 4.90 2.80
N ALA A 106 0.58 4.62 2.06
CA ALA A 106 0.64 3.99 0.75
C ALA A 106 -0.40 4.58 -0.18
N LEU A 107 -0.02 4.76 -1.43
CA LEU A 107 -0.92 5.02 -2.54
C LEU A 107 -1.05 3.72 -3.35
N LEU A 108 -2.25 3.18 -3.43
CA LEU A 108 -2.53 1.87 -4.04
C LEU A 108 -3.40 2.08 -5.26
N GLY A 109 -2.93 1.64 -6.43
CA GLY A 109 -3.77 1.48 -7.62
C GLY A 109 -4.66 0.25 -7.51
N SER A 110 -5.67 0.12 -8.39
CA SER A 110 -6.69 -0.94 -8.32
C SER A 110 -6.10 -2.35 -8.27
N ASP A 111 -5.11 -2.65 -9.08
CA ASP A 111 -4.45 -3.97 -9.10
C ASP A 111 -3.68 -4.25 -7.79
N ASN A 112 -3.09 -3.21 -7.20
CA ASN A 112 -2.33 -3.33 -5.96
C ASN A 112 -3.23 -3.51 -4.73
N ILE A 113 -4.44 -2.95 -4.74
CA ILE A 113 -5.41 -3.14 -3.65
C ILE A 113 -5.81 -4.62 -3.55
N ASP A 114 -6.17 -5.26 -4.67
CA ASP A 114 -6.56 -6.67 -4.68
C ASP A 114 -5.41 -7.60 -4.28
N ALA A 115 -4.18 -7.27 -4.68
CA ALA A 115 -3.00 -8.01 -4.27
C ALA A 115 -2.65 -7.79 -2.77
N THR A 116 -2.93 -6.60 -2.24
CA THR A 116 -2.64 -6.23 -0.85
C THR A 116 -3.68 -6.80 0.11
N PHE A 117 -4.97 -6.72 -0.23
CA PHE A 117 -6.09 -7.16 0.59
C PHE A 117 -6.71 -8.41 0.00
N SER A 118 -6.03 -9.55 0.18
CA SER A 118 -6.41 -10.84 -0.42
C SER A 118 -7.56 -11.56 0.29
N GLU A 119 -7.91 -11.14 1.51
CA GLU A 119 -9.06 -11.70 2.24
C GLU A 119 -10.37 -11.24 1.59
N GLU A 120 -11.35 -12.12 1.52
CA GLU A 120 -12.62 -11.91 0.80
C GLU A 120 -13.34 -10.65 1.29
N GLY A 121 -13.70 -9.75 0.37
CA GLY A 121 -14.43 -8.52 0.63
C GLY A 121 -13.60 -7.38 1.24
N THR A 122 -12.36 -7.62 1.65
CA THR A 122 -11.52 -6.59 2.30
C THR A 122 -11.10 -5.48 1.32
N ALA A 123 -10.72 -5.84 0.11
CA ALA A 123 -10.35 -4.88 -0.93
C ALA A 123 -11.52 -3.93 -1.24
N ASP A 124 -12.73 -4.46 -1.38
CA ASP A 124 -13.94 -3.68 -1.66
C ASP A 124 -14.30 -2.77 -0.47
N ALA A 125 -14.16 -3.26 0.76
CA ALA A 125 -14.38 -2.45 1.95
C ALA A 125 -13.42 -1.26 2.03
N VAL A 126 -12.14 -1.47 1.69
CA VAL A 126 -11.13 -0.39 1.66
C VAL A 126 -11.40 0.62 0.54
N ARG A 127 -11.83 0.17 -0.65
CA ARG A 127 -12.23 1.07 -1.74
C ARG A 127 -13.44 1.91 -1.39
N ALA A 128 -14.39 1.36 -0.64
CA ALA A 128 -15.63 2.04 -0.25
C ALA A 128 -15.44 3.14 0.80
N LEU A 129 -14.31 3.16 1.52
CA LEU A 129 -14.01 4.20 2.49
C LEU A 129 -13.96 5.57 1.82
N LYS A 130 -14.45 6.59 2.50
CA LYS A 130 -14.29 7.99 2.09
C LYS A 130 -13.03 8.59 2.71
N PRO A 131 -12.47 9.66 2.11
CA PRO A 131 -11.41 10.41 2.76
C PRO A 131 -11.78 10.79 4.20
N GLY A 132 -10.89 10.45 5.14
CA GLY A 132 -11.08 10.64 6.57
C GLY A 132 -11.73 9.46 7.30
N GLU A 133 -12.30 8.49 6.61
CA GLU A 133 -12.87 7.30 7.24
C GLU A 133 -11.75 6.30 7.60
N ALA A 134 -11.79 5.83 8.84
CA ALA A 134 -10.90 4.79 9.36
C ALA A 134 -11.62 3.44 9.36
N ALA A 135 -10.83 2.37 9.19
CA ALA A 135 -11.29 0.99 9.31
C ALA A 135 -10.21 0.11 9.94
N ALA A 136 -10.63 -1.05 10.44
CA ALA A 136 -9.73 -2.13 10.78
C ALA A 136 -10.19 -3.39 10.05
N VAL A 137 -9.26 -4.04 9.38
CA VAL A 137 -9.52 -5.20 8.51
C VAL A 137 -8.53 -6.30 8.78
N GLN A 138 -8.91 -7.53 8.51
CA GLN A 138 -7.97 -8.62 8.46
C GLN A 138 -7.15 -8.48 7.17
N TYR A 139 -5.86 -8.22 7.33
CA TYR A 139 -4.94 -8.01 6.23
C TYR A 139 -4.42 -9.32 5.64
N SER A 140 -4.22 -10.29 6.53
CA SER A 140 -3.81 -11.66 6.18
C SER A 140 -4.13 -12.60 7.34
N SER A 141 -3.92 -13.90 7.17
CA SER A 141 -4.02 -14.88 8.26
C SER A 141 -3.08 -14.62 9.45
N TYR A 142 -2.13 -13.68 9.32
CA TYR A 142 -1.11 -13.39 10.34
C TYR A 142 -1.16 -11.96 10.87
N ALA A 143 -1.99 -11.10 10.31
CA ALA A 143 -2.00 -9.69 10.67
C ALA A 143 -3.35 -9.01 10.43
N LEU A 144 -3.66 -8.05 11.28
CA LEU A 144 -4.68 -7.03 11.09
C LEU A 144 -4.02 -5.77 10.51
N MET A 145 -4.81 -4.97 9.84
CA MET A 145 -4.43 -3.62 9.44
C MET A 145 -5.48 -2.63 9.95
N MET A 146 -5.03 -1.65 10.73
CA MET A 146 -5.81 -0.44 11.02
C MET A 146 -5.40 0.61 10.02
N LEU A 147 -6.35 1.25 9.37
CA LEU A 147 -6.08 2.24 8.32
C LEU A 147 -7.08 3.38 8.35
N VAL A 148 -6.69 4.52 7.79
CA VAL A 148 -7.56 5.65 7.46
C VAL A 148 -7.33 6.04 6.01
N ARG A 149 -8.42 6.25 5.25
CA ARG A 149 -8.30 6.80 3.89
C ARG A 149 -7.99 8.28 3.97
N LEU A 150 -6.98 8.72 3.24
CA LEU A 150 -6.58 10.12 3.12
C LEU A 150 -7.07 10.68 1.78
N ASP A 151 -7.21 12.00 1.71
CA ASP A 151 -7.49 12.70 0.47
C ASP A 151 -6.20 12.79 -0.37
N PRO A 152 -6.14 12.15 -1.56
CA PRO A 152 -4.97 12.23 -2.41
C PRO A 152 -4.79 13.60 -3.07
N LEU A 153 -5.82 14.46 -3.04
CA LEU A 153 -5.80 15.81 -3.62
C LEU A 153 -5.45 16.89 -2.62
N ASP A 154 -5.18 16.52 -1.36
CA ASP A 154 -4.68 17.49 -0.38
C ASP A 154 -3.41 18.16 -0.90
N ALA A 155 -3.38 19.50 -0.83
CA ALA A 155 -2.33 20.32 -1.45
C ALA A 155 -0.91 19.98 -0.96
N ASP A 156 -0.78 19.52 0.30
CA ASP A 156 0.51 19.17 0.89
C ASP A 156 1.04 17.81 0.40
N THR A 157 0.16 16.97 -0.14
CA THR A 157 0.48 15.59 -0.57
C THR A 157 0.48 15.39 -2.07
N LEU A 158 -0.32 16.13 -2.82
CA LEU A 158 -0.53 15.96 -4.26
C LEU A 158 0.78 15.92 -5.06
N ASP A 159 1.70 16.84 -4.81
CA ASP A 159 2.98 16.89 -5.50
C ASP A 159 3.83 15.64 -5.25
N SER A 160 3.77 15.09 -4.03
CA SER A 160 4.52 13.88 -3.66
C SER A 160 3.92 12.61 -4.31
N LEU A 161 2.60 12.59 -4.53
CA LEU A 161 1.89 11.46 -5.13
C LEU A 161 1.96 11.45 -6.66
N ARG A 162 2.23 12.61 -7.28
CA ARG A 162 2.24 12.79 -8.74
C ARG A 162 3.11 11.78 -9.47
N ALA A 163 4.32 11.54 -9.00
CA ALA A 163 5.25 10.62 -9.66
C ALA A 163 4.76 9.16 -9.60
N GLN A 164 4.14 8.76 -8.49
CA GLN A 164 3.59 7.42 -8.33
C GLN A 164 2.33 7.23 -9.17
N ALA A 165 1.43 8.20 -9.18
CA ALA A 165 0.22 8.17 -10.02
C ALA A 165 0.57 8.12 -11.52
N LEU A 166 1.54 8.93 -11.99
CA LEU A 166 2.04 8.86 -13.37
C LEU A 166 2.64 7.49 -13.70
N SER A 167 3.34 6.87 -12.75
CA SER A 167 3.89 5.53 -12.94
C SER A 167 2.78 4.50 -13.06
N ASP A 168 1.75 4.58 -12.23
CA ASP A 168 0.58 3.69 -12.28
C ASP A 168 -0.15 3.81 -13.63
N MET A 169 -0.47 5.03 -14.05
CA MET A 169 -1.15 5.32 -15.32
C MET A 169 -0.38 4.84 -16.57
N LYS A 170 0.94 4.93 -16.56
CA LYS A 170 1.76 4.88 -17.79
C LYS A 170 2.82 3.78 -17.83
N SER A 171 2.96 2.97 -16.77
CA SER A 171 3.95 1.90 -16.73
C SER A 171 3.74 0.85 -17.84
N GLY A 172 2.49 0.48 -18.14
CA GLY A 172 2.15 -0.46 -19.19
C GLY A 172 2.53 0.08 -20.57
N GLU A 173 2.11 1.30 -20.91
CA GLU A 173 2.44 1.95 -22.20
C GLU A 173 3.95 2.10 -22.38
N LEU A 174 4.67 2.44 -21.31
CA LEU A 174 6.12 2.56 -21.33
C LEU A 174 6.78 1.21 -21.58
N GLN A 175 6.31 0.15 -20.91
CA GLN A 175 6.84 -1.19 -21.08
C GLN A 175 6.60 -1.71 -22.50
N ASP A 176 5.42 -1.52 -23.05
CA ASP A 176 5.08 -1.88 -24.43
C ASP A 176 5.96 -1.13 -25.44
N SER A 177 6.19 0.15 -25.21
CA SER A 177 7.07 0.97 -26.03
C SER A 177 8.51 0.47 -26.00
N ILE A 178 9.04 0.13 -24.82
CA ILE A 178 10.40 -0.43 -24.66
C ILE A 178 10.50 -1.77 -25.37
N GLN A 179 9.51 -2.66 -25.23
CA GLN A 179 9.51 -3.96 -25.90
C GLN A 179 9.45 -3.81 -27.42
N SER A 180 8.55 -2.93 -27.92
CA SER A 180 8.41 -2.64 -29.34
C SER A 180 9.69 -2.07 -29.93
N TYR A 181 10.33 -1.13 -29.26
CA TYR A 181 11.61 -0.56 -29.67
C TYR A 181 12.74 -1.60 -29.61
N GLY A 182 12.79 -2.39 -28.53
CA GLY A 182 13.74 -3.48 -28.39
C GLY A 182 13.65 -4.51 -29.51
N ALA A 183 12.43 -4.86 -29.94
CA ALA A 183 12.21 -5.79 -31.04
C ALA A 183 12.72 -5.28 -32.42
N GLN A 184 12.82 -3.96 -32.56
CA GLN A 184 13.34 -3.34 -33.81
C GLN A 184 14.89 -3.25 -33.85
N LEU A 185 15.54 -3.44 -32.69
CA LEU A 185 17.00 -3.41 -32.61
C LEU A 185 17.58 -4.68 -33.23
N PRO A 186 18.72 -4.58 -33.95
CA PRO A 186 19.37 -5.75 -34.52
C PRO A 186 19.88 -6.66 -33.40
N HIS A 187 19.28 -7.83 -33.25
CA HIS A 187 19.69 -8.86 -32.29
C HIS A 187 20.72 -9.82 -32.95
N ALA A 188 21.89 -9.35 -33.30
CA ALA A 188 22.95 -10.21 -33.78
C ALA A 188 23.75 -10.76 -32.59
N LEU A 189 23.67 -12.07 -32.33
CA LEU A 189 24.59 -12.73 -31.41
C LEU A 189 25.99 -12.65 -32.01
N ASP A 190 26.92 -12.04 -31.29
CA ASP A 190 28.33 -12.05 -31.65
C ASP A 190 28.87 -13.50 -31.57
N SER A 191 28.90 -14.15 -32.69
CA SER A 191 29.38 -15.54 -32.82
C SER A 191 30.87 -15.71 -32.38
N ALA A 192 31.66 -14.64 -32.43
CA ALA A 192 33.02 -14.67 -31.95
C ALA A 192 33.07 -14.64 -30.39
N ALA A 193 32.20 -13.84 -29.77
CA ALA A 193 32.02 -13.82 -28.31
C ALA A 193 31.45 -15.14 -27.79
N MET A 194 30.47 -15.72 -28.49
CA MET A 194 29.87 -17.03 -28.18
C MET A 194 30.91 -18.18 -28.22
N LYS A 195 31.85 -18.14 -29.17
CA LYS A 195 32.94 -19.12 -29.24
C LYS A 195 33.93 -18.97 -28.10
N LYS A 196 34.16 -17.74 -27.62
CA LYS A 196 35.09 -17.49 -26.47
C LYS A 196 34.46 -17.88 -25.13
N MET A 197 33.14 -17.76 -25.00
CA MET A 197 32.37 -18.06 -23.78
C MET A 197 31.26 -19.10 -24.07
N PRO A 198 31.62 -20.35 -24.38
CA PRO A 198 30.63 -21.39 -24.61
C PRO A 198 29.87 -21.71 -23.33
N ALA A 199 28.60 -22.06 -23.45
CA ALA A 199 27.70 -22.38 -22.34
C ALA A 199 28.28 -23.43 -21.37
N SER A 200 29.13 -24.35 -21.87
CA SER A 200 29.81 -25.35 -21.08
C SER A 200 30.83 -24.79 -20.07
N LYS A 201 31.23 -23.51 -20.21
CA LYS A 201 32.12 -22.82 -19.26
C LYS A 201 31.38 -22.04 -18.17
N ILE A 202 30.04 -21.92 -18.29
CA ILE A 202 29.26 -21.28 -17.24
C ILE A 202 29.12 -22.27 -16.09
N LYS A 203 29.85 -22.03 -15.01
CA LYS A 203 29.68 -22.77 -13.76
C LYS A 203 28.53 -22.13 -12.98
N ASN A 204 27.44 -22.87 -12.78
CA ASN A 204 26.48 -22.53 -11.76
C ASN A 204 27.11 -22.86 -10.40
N GLU A 205 27.59 -21.87 -9.69
CA GLU A 205 27.89 -22.04 -8.27
C GLU A 205 26.51 -22.21 -7.56
N LYS A 206 26.42 -23.37 -6.86
CA LYS A 206 25.25 -23.69 -6.02
C LYS A 206 25.41 -23.03 -4.68
#